data_d86f3d7249e32814c18ea07bee7a9783
#
_entry.id   d86f3d7249e32814c18ea07bee7a9783
#
_cell.length_a   1.000
_cell.length_b   1.000
_cell.length_c   1.000
_cell.angle_alpha   90.00
_cell.angle_beta   90.00
_cell.angle_gamma   90.00
#
_symmetry.space_group_name_H-M   'P 1'
#
loop_
_entity.id
_entity.type
_entity.pdbx_description
1 polymer ?
#
loop_
_entity_poly.entity_id
_entity_poly.type
_entity_poly.pdbx_seq_one_letter_code
_entity_poly.pdbx_strand_id
1 'polypeptide(L)'
;RDPGMDKESAIMSFLSYARESISAPISADIYGANGWYRTGVRTGQDVELLSRYVDAVCPMFYPSHFEQDFMAMDPAELRPYRIYYLGTMRNLFIGRYRLVIRPYVQAFRMNVRYDKKYYGPEYVKRQIAGVRAAADTGMTFWNSGGRYDDVPDMRQRIDGVPATIR
;
A
#
# COMPACT_ATOMS: atom_id res chain seq x y z
N ARG A 1 -4.78 -24.70 19.40
CA ARG A 1 -3.80 -23.59 19.23
C ARG A 1 -2.53 -24.02 19.94
N ASP A 2 -1.45 -24.20 19.21
CA ASP A 2 -0.15 -24.49 19.82
C ASP A 2 0.28 -23.29 20.69
N PRO A 3 0.49 -23.45 22.00
CA PRO A 3 0.79 -22.37 22.91
C PRO A 3 2.11 -21.64 22.61
N GLY A 4 2.97 -22.22 21.79
CA GLY A 4 4.26 -21.65 21.40
C GLY A 4 4.28 -20.91 20.07
N MET A 5 3.17 -20.89 19.30
CA MET A 5 3.12 -20.29 17.98
C MET A 5 2.70 -18.82 18.05
N ASP A 6 3.59 -17.91 17.72
CA ASP A 6 3.26 -16.50 17.55
C ASP A 6 2.64 -16.22 16.16
N LYS A 7 2.22 -14.98 15.91
CA LYS A 7 1.54 -14.60 14.67
C LYS A 7 2.44 -14.71 13.45
N GLU A 8 3.70 -14.36 13.58
CA GLU A 8 4.68 -14.39 12.50
C GLU A 8 4.96 -15.84 12.11
N SER A 9 5.23 -16.71 13.08
CA SER A 9 5.44 -18.15 12.86
C SER A 9 4.24 -18.82 12.20
N ALA A 10 3.01 -18.46 12.59
CA ALA A 10 1.79 -19.00 11.99
C ALA A 10 1.66 -18.60 10.51
N ILE A 11 1.92 -17.31 10.18
CA ILE A 11 1.88 -16.83 8.81
C ILE A 11 3.00 -17.46 7.98
N MET A 12 4.22 -17.55 8.52
CA MET A 12 5.34 -18.17 7.82
C MET A 12 5.08 -19.63 7.51
N SER A 13 4.55 -20.40 8.47
CA SER A 13 4.20 -21.81 8.27
C SER A 13 3.15 -21.97 7.16
N PHE A 14 2.11 -21.14 7.17
CA PHE A 14 1.09 -21.15 6.13
C PHE A 14 1.68 -20.80 4.75
N LEU A 15 2.50 -19.75 4.67
CA LEU A 15 3.08 -19.30 3.40
C LEU A 15 4.13 -20.27 2.86
N SER A 16 4.91 -20.94 3.72
CA SER A 16 5.81 -22.01 3.29
C SER A 16 5.03 -23.14 2.64
N TYR A 17 3.97 -23.60 3.29
CA TYR A 17 3.09 -24.63 2.72
C TYR A 17 2.44 -24.17 1.40
N ALA A 18 1.96 -22.94 1.33
CA ALA A 18 1.40 -22.39 0.09
C ALA A 18 2.47 -22.36 -1.03
N ARG A 19 3.69 -21.93 -0.72
CA ARG A 19 4.78 -21.85 -1.71
C ARG A 19 5.21 -23.23 -2.22
N GLU A 20 5.22 -24.24 -1.37
CA GLU A 20 5.50 -25.61 -1.75
C GLU A 20 4.39 -26.23 -2.64
N SER A 21 3.15 -25.82 -2.40
CA SER A 21 1.96 -26.35 -3.07
C SER A 21 1.58 -25.62 -4.36
N ILE A 22 2.04 -24.38 -4.55
CA ILE A 22 1.61 -23.50 -5.65
C ILE A 22 2.81 -23.09 -6.49
N SER A 23 2.81 -23.45 -7.77
CA SER A 23 3.83 -23.06 -8.74
C SER A 23 3.61 -21.67 -9.34
N ALA A 24 2.38 -21.17 -9.29
CA ALA A 24 2.04 -19.82 -9.78
C ALA A 24 2.58 -18.71 -8.85
N PRO A 25 2.74 -17.48 -9.36
CA PRO A 25 3.07 -16.34 -8.51
C PRO A 25 2.04 -16.14 -7.39
N ILE A 26 2.51 -15.88 -6.18
CA ILE A 26 1.70 -15.63 -4.99
C ILE A 26 1.76 -14.14 -4.65
N SER A 27 0.60 -13.53 -4.42
CA SER A 27 0.51 -12.17 -3.88
C SER A 27 -0.14 -12.19 -2.49
N ALA A 28 0.27 -11.26 -1.62
CA ALA A 28 -0.31 -11.09 -0.30
C ALA A 28 -0.81 -9.66 -0.11
N ASP A 29 -2.08 -9.55 0.29
CA ASP A 29 -2.64 -8.27 0.73
C ASP A 29 -2.19 -7.98 2.14
N ILE A 30 -1.69 -6.78 2.39
CA ILE A 30 -1.18 -6.38 3.70
C ILE A 30 -1.75 -5.04 4.16
N TYR A 31 -1.82 -4.86 5.48
CA TYR A 31 -2.10 -3.55 6.05
C TYR A 31 -1.05 -2.54 5.63
N GLY A 32 -1.48 -1.35 5.18
CA GLY A 32 -0.59 -0.29 4.72
C GLY A 32 0.43 0.14 5.77
N ALA A 33 0.05 0.14 7.05
CA ALA A 33 0.94 0.48 8.15
C ALA A 33 2.11 -0.50 8.33
N ASN A 34 1.99 -1.75 7.88
CA ASN A 34 3.03 -2.78 8.08
C ASN A 34 4.35 -2.42 7.39
N GLY A 35 4.33 -1.69 6.29
CA GLY A 35 5.53 -1.19 5.62
C GLY A 35 6.30 -0.11 6.40
N TRP A 36 5.73 0.41 7.50
CA TRP A 36 6.36 1.41 8.35
C TRP A 36 7.08 0.79 9.56
N TYR A 37 6.80 -0.48 9.85
CA TYR A 37 7.41 -1.25 10.93
C TYR A 37 8.25 -2.38 10.33
N ARG A 38 9.41 -2.67 10.93
CA ARG A 38 10.27 -3.78 10.52
C ARG A 38 10.07 -5.02 11.38
N THR A 39 9.62 -4.84 12.61
CA THR A 39 9.42 -5.92 13.57
C THR A 39 8.17 -5.65 14.40
N GLY A 40 7.56 -6.69 14.93
CA GLY A 40 6.42 -6.57 15.83
C GLY A 40 5.17 -6.03 15.16
N VAL A 41 5.00 -6.25 13.86
CA VAL A 41 3.79 -5.82 13.15
C VAL A 41 2.54 -6.47 13.74
N ARG A 42 1.53 -5.66 13.97
CA ARG A 42 0.32 -6.06 14.71
C ARG A 42 -0.36 -7.30 14.13
N THR A 43 -0.31 -7.47 12.82
CA THR A 43 -0.97 -8.57 12.08
C THR A 43 -0.06 -9.77 11.83
N GLY A 44 1.23 -9.69 12.18
CA GLY A 44 2.24 -10.69 11.82
C GLY A 44 2.66 -10.67 10.35
N GLN A 45 2.11 -9.76 9.54
CA GLN A 45 2.44 -9.62 8.11
C GLN A 45 3.70 -8.75 7.95
N ASP A 46 4.84 -9.23 8.42
CA ASP A 46 6.13 -8.56 8.24
C ASP A 46 6.59 -8.67 6.78
N VAL A 47 6.87 -7.53 6.15
CA VAL A 47 7.21 -7.47 4.72
C VAL A 47 8.52 -8.19 4.41
N GLU A 48 9.50 -8.13 5.31
CA GLU A 48 10.78 -8.83 5.12
C GLU A 48 10.59 -10.36 5.20
N LEU A 49 9.74 -10.85 6.10
CA LEU A 49 9.40 -12.26 6.20
C LEU A 49 8.58 -12.72 4.98
N LEU A 50 7.57 -11.95 4.57
CA LEU A 50 6.76 -12.23 3.39
C LEU A 50 7.61 -12.36 2.13
N SER A 51 8.68 -11.57 1.99
CA SER A 51 9.55 -11.59 0.80
C SER A 51 10.24 -12.92 0.52
N ARG A 52 10.17 -13.86 1.45
CA ARG A 52 10.72 -15.22 1.28
C ARG A 52 9.75 -16.18 0.61
N TYR A 53 8.46 -15.87 0.62
CA TYR A 53 7.41 -16.82 0.25
C TYR A 53 6.49 -16.31 -0.86
N VAL A 54 6.35 -14.98 -1.02
CA VAL A 54 5.47 -14.38 -2.00
C VAL A 54 6.25 -13.59 -3.05
N ASP A 55 5.66 -13.43 -4.23
CA ASP A 55 6.25 -12.69 -5.35
C ASP A 55 5.81 -11.22 -5.35
N ALA A 56 4.64 -10.94 -4.77
CA ALA A 56 4.10 -9.59 -4.68
C ALA A 56 3.45 -9.32 -3.32
N VAL A 57 3.49 -8.06 -2.89
CA VAL A 57 2.66 -7.57 -1.80
C VAL A 57 1.80 -6.41 -2.28
N CYS A 58 0.56 -6.38 -1.80
CA CYS A 58 -0.46 -5.41 -2.14
C CYS A 58 -0.86 -4.60 -0.90
N PRO A 59 -0.08 -3.57 -0.53
CA PRO A 59 -0.34 -2.80 0.68
C PRO A 59 -1.57 -1.89 0.51
N MET A 60 -2.40 -1.83 1.54
CA MET A 60 -3.57 -0.96 1.62
C MET A 60 -3.20 0.39 2.25
N PHE A 61 -2.51 1.25 1.49
CA PHE A 61 -2.03 2.57 1.95
C PHE A 61 -3.13 3.63 2.05
N TYR A 62 -4.37 3.26 2.37
CA TYR A 62 -5.50 4.19 2.40
C TYR A 62 -5.22 5.37 3.33
N PRO A 63 -5.10 6.62 2.83
CA PRO A 63 -4.74 7.75 3.67
C PRO A 63 -5.74 7.99 4.80
N SER A 64 -7.01 7.62 4.62
CA SER A 64 -8.05 7.73 5.64
C SER A 64 -7.88 6.77 6.82
N HIS A 65 -7.03 5.74 6.70
CA HIS A 65 -6.75 4.75 7.75
C HIS A 65 -5.51 5.08 8.60
N PHE A 66 -4.76 6.10 8.20
CA PHE A 66 -3.65 6.60 9.01
C PHE A 66 -4.11 7.73 9.93
N GLU A 67 -3.41 7.92 11.05
CA GLU A 67 -3.66 9.04 11.97
C GLU A 67 -3.63 10.38 11.23
N GLN A 68 -4.39 11.37 11.74
CA GLN A 68 -4.61 12.63 11.02
C GLN A 68 -3.33 13.43 10.77
N ASP A 69 -2.38 13.37 11.68
CA ASP A 69 -1.07 14.02 11.63
C ASP A 69 -0.03 13.27 10.82
N PHE A 70 -0.30 11.99 10.50
CA PHE A 70 0.62 11.17 9.74
C PHE A 70 0.85 11.75 8.33
N MET A 71 2.07 12.21 8.06
CA MET A 71 2.48 12.89 6.81
C MET A 71 1.64 14.12 6.44
N ALA A 72 1.13 14.82 7.45
CA ALA A 72 0.23 15.97 7.27
C ALA A 72 0.95 17.30 7.04
N MET A 73 2.27 17.32 6.81
CA MET A 73 3.04 18.53 6.49
C MET A 73 2.48 19.27 5.27
N ASP A 74 2.74 20.55 5.16
CA ASP A 74 2.34 21.37 4.02
C ASP A 74 3.12 21.02 2.73
N PRO A 75 2.49 21.14 1.55
CA PRO A 75 1.05 21.37 1.34
C PRO A 75 0.23 20.12 1.72
N ALA A 76 -0.79 20.32 2.56
CA ALA A 76 -1.56 19.22 3.15
C ALA A 76 -2.26 18.32 2.12
N GLU A 77 -2.65 18.86 0.97
CA GLU A 77 -3.26 18.11 -0.14
C GLU A 77 -2.34 17.08 -0.76
N LEU A 78 -1.01 17.18 -0.58
CA LEU A 78 -0.02 16.21 -1.07
C LEU A 78 0.14 14.99 -0.14
N ARG A 79 -0.56 14.92 0.98
CA ARG A 79 -0.51 13.78 1.90
C ARG A 79 -0.75 12.43 1.21
N PRO A 80 -1.75 12.26 0.32
CA PRO A 80 -1.96 10.99 -0.40
C PRO A 80 -0.74 10.61 -1.26
N TYR A 81 -0.15 11.57 -1.97
CA TYR A 81 1.08 11.33 -2.73
C TYR A 81 2.21 10.81 -1.85
N ARG A 82 2.47 11.49 -0.72
CA ARG A 82 3.57 11.12 0.20
C ARG A 82 3.41 9.74 0.77
N ILE A 83 2.19 9.39 1.21
CA ILE A 83 1.90 8.07 1.78
C ILE A 83 2.18 6.98 0.75
N TYR A 84 1.72 7.15 -0.48
CA TYR A 84 1.92 6.15 -1.53
C TYR A 84 3.36 6.08 -2.02
N TYR A 85 4.01 7.23 -2.22
CA TYR A 85 5.42 7.27 -2.62
C TYR A 85 6.32 6.60 -1.58
N LEU A 86 6.28 7.11 -0.34
CA LEU A 86 7.14 6.60 0.73
C LEU A 86 6.76 5.18 1.14
N GLY A 87 5.47 4.85 1.19
CA GLY A 87 5.00 3.50 1.50
C GLY A 87 5.52 2.48 0.49
N THR A 88 5.42 2.78 -0.80
CA THR A 88 5.93 1.92 -1.87
C THR A 88 7.45 1.77 -1.79
N MET A 89 8.20 2.88 -1.66
CA MET A 89 9.66 2.85 -1.51
C MET A 89 10.11 2.06 -0.29
N ARG A 90 9.43 2.23 0.86
CA ARG A 90 9.75 1.48 2.08
C ARG A 90 9.53 -0.01 1.91
N ASN A 91 8.41 -0.42 1.31
CA ASN A 91 8.14 -1.84 1.08
C ASN A 91 9.15 -2.46 0.10
N LEU A 92 9.56 -1.75 -0.95
CA LEU A 92 10.64 -2.18 -1.84
C LEU A 92 11.93 -2.40 -1.06
N PHE A 93 12.32 -1.43 -0.24
CA PHE A 93 13.55 -1.50 0.55
C PHE A 93 13.50 -2.63 1.60
N ILE A 94 12.42 -2.76 2.36
CA ILE A 94 12.24 -3.81 3.37
C ILE A 94 12.21 -5.19 2.71
N GLY A 95 11.52 -5.32 1.57
CA GLY A 95 11.49 -6.54 0.76
C GLY A 95 12.78 -6.79 -0.04
N ARG A 96 13.83 -5.97 0.17
CA ARG A 96 15.14 -6.08 -0.50
C ARG A 96 15.05 -6.09 -2.02
N TYR A 97 14.09 -5.36 -2.58
CA TYR A 97 13.79 -5.29 -4.02
C TYR A 97 13.47 -6.65 -4.68
N ARG A 98 13.01 -7.63 -3.89
CA ARG A 98 12.61 -8.95 -4.37
C ARG A 98 11.12 -9.06 -4.65
N LEU A 99 10.34 -8.12 -4.12
CA LEU A 99 8.88 -8.10 -4.22
C LEU A 99 8.40 -7.11 -5.28
N VAL A 100 7.39 -7.52 -6.01
CA VAL A 100 6.53 -6.56 -6.73
C VAL A 100 5.64 -5.86 -5.69
N ILE A 101 5.71 -4.55 -5.61
CA ILE A 101 4.85 -3.75 -4.73
C ILE A 101 3.72 -3.18 -5.55
N ARG A 102 2.49 -3.66 -5.31
CA ARG A 102 1.29 -3.31 -6.06
C ARG A 102 0.19 -2.76 -5.13
N PRO A 103 0.28 -1.49 -4.71
CA PRO A 103 -0.63 -0.95 -3.70
C PRO A 103 -2.09 -0.91 -4.14
N TYR A 104 -2.98 -1.05 -3.16
CA TYR A 104 -4.38 -0.68 -3.32
C TYR A 104 -4.54 0.83 -3.18
N VAL A 105 -5.11 1.47 -4.19
CA VAL A 105 -5.46 2.89 -4.22
C VAL A 105 -6.85 3.08 -3.62
N GLN A 106 -6.99 4.02 -2.70
CA GLN A 106 -8.27 4.38 -2.09
C GLN A 106 -9.15 5.11 -3.11
N ALA A 107 -10.17 4.44 -3.64
CA ALA A 107 -11.19 5.01 -4.53
C ALA A 107 -12.54 5.15 -3.81
N PHE A 108 -12.53 5.48 -2.50
CA PHE A 108 -13.70 5.67 -1.67
C PHE A 108 -13.46 6.79 -0.65
N ARG A 109 -14.51 7.52 -0.32
CA ARG A 109 -14.49 8.57 0.70
C ARG A 109 -14.87 8.00 2.06
N MET A 110 -14.10 8.31 3.09
CA MET A 110 -14.46 8.00 4.47
C MET A 110 -14.97 9.23 5.22
N ASN A 111 -15.71 8.99 6.32
CA ASN A 111 -16.22 10.04 7.18
C ASN A 111 -15.14 10.55 8.17
N VAL A 112 -13.94 10.81 7.68
CA VAL A 112 -12.82 11.37 8.44
C VAL A 112 -12.54 12.82 8.01
N ARG A 113 -11.96 13.61 8.91
CA ARG A 113 -11.73 15.05 8.70
C ARG A 113 -10.95 15.35 7.43
N TYR A 114 -9.92 14.57 7.15
CA TYR A 114 -9.07 14.76 5.98
C TYR A 114 -9.84 14.52 4.68
N ASP A 115 -10.54 13.37 4.56
CA ASP A 115 -11.32 13.05 3.38
C ASP A 115 -12.47 14.01 3.14
N LYS A 116 -13.11 14.51 4.21
CA LYS A 116 -14.14 15.54 4.09
C LYS A 116 -13.67 16.77 3.34
N LYS A 117 -12.39 17.14 3.53
CA LYS A 117 -11.79 18.34 2.94
C LYS A 117 -11.16 18.11 1.58
N TYR A 118 -10.52 16.96 1.38
CA TYR A 118 -9.60 16.76 0.25
C TYR A 118 -9.99 15.64 -0.71
N TYR A 119 -10.95 14.76 -0.34
CA TYR A 119 -11.31 13.64 -1.20
C TYR A 119 -12.03 14.10 -2.49
N GLY A 120 -11.62 13.54 -3.62
CA GLY A 120 -12.14 13.77 -4.97
C GLY A 120 -11.15 13.25 -6.02
N PRO A 121 -11.36 13.55 -7.31
CA PRO A 121 -10.49 13.05 -8.39
C PRO A 121 -9.01 13.38 -8.21
N GLU A 122 -8.68 14.58 -7.73
CA GLU A 122 -7.29 14.98 -7.47
C GLU A 122 -6.66 14.19 -6.32
N TYR A 123 -7.44 13.79 -5.32
CA TYR A 123 -6.97 12.93 -4.24
C TYR A 123 -6.55 11.56 -4.79
N VAL A 124 -7.34 10.98 -5.71
CA VAL A 124 -7.02 9.70 -6.35
C VAL A 124 -5.81 9.85 -7.27
N LYS A 125 -5.74 10.90 -8.08
CA LYS A 125 -4.57 11.18 -8.94
C LYS A 125 -3.27 11.30 -8.14
N ARG A 126 -3.28 11.94 -6.98
CA ARG A 126 -2.09 12.08 -6.12
C ARG A 126 -1.59 10.74 -5.59
N GLN A 127 -2.49 9.83 -5.25
CA GLN A 127 -2.12 8.46 -4.87
C GLN A 127 -1.43 7.74 -6.03
N ILE A 128 -2.04 7.77 -7.22
CA ILE A 128 -1.49 7.17 -8.45
C ILE A 128 -0.10 7.74 -8.75
N ALA A 129 0.03 9.06 -8.68
CA ALA A 129 1.30 9.74 -8.90
C ALA A 129 2.38 9.29 -7.91
N GLY A 130 2.02 9.11 -6.63
CA GLY A 130 2.93 8.59 -5.60
C GLY A 130 3.43 7.19 -5.90
N VAL A 131 2.54 6.28 -6.32
CA VAL A 131 2.94 4.91 -6.73
C VAL A 131 3.88 4.96 -7.92
N ARG A 132 3.51 5.67 -8.99
CA ARG A 132 4.31 5.75 -10.22
C ARG A 132 5.68 6.37 -10.00
N ALA A 133 5.77 7.37 -9.13
CA ALA A 133 7.05 8.00 -8.80
C ALA A 133 7.99 7.08 -8.00
N ALA A 134 7.44 6.12 -7.25
CA ALA A 134 8.21 5.16 -6.46
C ALA A 134 8.61 3.91 -7.27
N ALA A 135 7.62 3.30 -7.94
CA ALA A 135 7.81 2.11 -8.75
C ALA A 135 6.62 1.92 -9.69
N ASP A 136 6.87 1.75 -10.97
CA ASP A 136 5.82 1.55 -11.97
C ASP A 136 5.47 0.04 -12.10
N THR A 137 5.14 -0.60 -10.98
CA THR A 137 4.81 -2.03 -10.90
C THR A 137 3.30 -2.29 -10.89
N GLY A 138 2.52 -1.23 -11.17
CA GLY A 138 1.06 -1.29 -11.21
C GLY A 138 0.41 -1.03 -9.84
N MET A 139 -0.91 -0.96 -9.85
CA MET A 139 -1.74 -0.71 -8.68
C MET A 139 -3.12 -1.33 -8.85
N THR A 140 -3.87 -1.44 -7.77
CA THR A 140 -5.26 -1.89 -7.76
C THR A 140 -6.14 -0.80 -7.14
N PHE A 141 -7.29 -0.52 -7.72
CA PHE A 141 -8.25 0.42 -7.12
C PHE A 141 -9.24 -0.32 -6.24
N TRP A 142 -9.55 0.24 -5.09
CA TRP A 142 -10.50 -0.35 -4.16
C TRP A 142 -11.63 0.62 -3.82
N ASN A 143 -12.85 0.14 -4.02
CA ASN A 143 -14.08 0.74 -3.54
C ASN A 143 -15.09 -0.38 -3.23
N SER A 144 -15.53 -0.48 -1.98
CA SER A 144 -16.47 -1.52 -1.54
C SER A 144 -17.86 -1.43 -2.21
N GLY A 145 -18.23 -0.23 -2.67
CA GLY A 145 -19.47 0.01 -3.42
C GLY A 145 -19.35 -0.20 -4.93
N GLY A 146 -18.17 -0.59 -5.43
CA GLY A 146 -17.93 -0.81 -6.86
C GLY A 146 -17.99 0.43 -7.74
N ARG A 147 -17.96 1.64 -7.17
CA ARG A 147 -18.00 2.92 -7.89
C ARG A 147 -16.62 3.51 -8.02
N TYR A 148 -16.22 3.84 -9.23
CA TYR A 148 -14.87 4.32 -9.56
C TYR A 148 -14.90 5.65 -10.33
N ASP A 149 -15.91 6.49 -10.09
CA ASP A 149 -16.12 7.77 -10.79
C ASP A 149 -14.97 8.76 -10.58
N ASP A 150 -14.29 8.69 -9.43
CA ASP A 150 -13.14 9.53 -9.12
C ASP A 150 -11.80 9.01 -9.68
N VAL A 151 -11.80 7.80 -10.28
CA VAL A 151 -10.60 7.23 -10.88
C VAL A 151 -10.40 7.84 -12.26
N PRO A 152 -9.23 8.47 -12.55
CA PRO A 152 -8.97 9.05 -13.86
C PRO A 152 -8.85 7.99 -14.94
N ASP A 153 -9.05 8.39 -16.20
CA ASP A 153 -8.75 7.52 -17.34
C ASP A 153 -7.23 7.22 -17.35
N MET A 154 -6.89 6.00 -16.99
CA MET A 154 -5.50 5.55 -16.84
C MET A 154 -4.71 5.50 -18.16
N ARG A 155 -5.41 5.63 -19.33
CA ARG A 155 -4.78 5.75 -20.66
C ARG A 155 -4.22 7.14 -20.90
N GLN A 156 -4.73 8.14 -20.18
CA GLN A 156 -4.23 9.50 -20.25
C GLN A 156 -3.00 9.69 -19.35
N ARG A 157 -2.09 10.59 -19.79
CA ARG A 157 -0.98 10.97 -18.93
C ARG A 157 -1.50 11.72 -17.70
N ILE A 158 -1.17 11.22 -16.50
CA ILE A 158 -1.52 11.89 -15.26
C ILE A 158 -0.40 12.87 -14.95
N ASP A 159 -0.56 14.11 -15.44
CA ASP A 159 0.35 15.22 -15.13
C ASP A 159 -0.01 15.82 -13.76
N GLY A 160 0.99 16.23 -13.01
CA GLY A 160 0.75 16.96 -11.77
C GLY A 160 1.52 16.48 -10.53
N VAL A 161 2.63 15.77 -10.70
CA VAL A 161 3.59 15.61 -9.60
C VAL A 161 4.45 16.87 -9.58
N PRO A 162 4.46 17.67 -8.50
CA PRO A 162 5.38 18.79 -8.39
C PRO A 162 6.82 18.28 -8.53
N ALA A 163 7.61 18.89 -9.39
CA ALA A 163 9.03 18.57 -9.61
C ALA A 163 9.91 18.76 -8.36
N THR A 164 9.33 19.18 -7.27
CA THR A 164 10.01 19.63 -6.04
C THR A 164 10.19 18.54 -4.98
N ILE A 165 9.82 17.29 -5.28
CA ILE A 165 10.05 16.16 -4.34
C ILE A 165 10.93 15.13 -5.07
N ARG A 166 12.16 15.51 -5.35
CA ARG A 166 13.25 14.58 -5.66
C ARG A 166 14.25 14.61 -4.52
#